data_072ae31ff67454409ac4d62ec7650800
#
_entry.id   072ae31ff67454409ac4d62ec7650800
#
_cell.length_a   1.000
_cell.length_b   1.000
_cell.length_c   1.000
_cell.angle_alpha   90.00
_cell.angle_beta   90.00
_cell.angle_gamma   90.00
#
_symmetry.space_group_name_H-M   'P 1'
#
loop_
_entity.id
_entity.type
_entity.pdbx_description
1 polymer ?
#
loop_
_entity_poly.entity_id
_entity_poly.type
_entity_poly.pdbx_seq_one_letter_code
_entity_poly.pdbx_strand_id
1 'polypeptide(L)'
;MYDSKEKQKAGTKAMRRMVVAVLAFAIVLSACSVKKMDTDKIQNVEFSVVKTEEIPAELAVEIEDGKQQEMKRTYGDKGKLYVVRGYGVRDVAGYQVEVTGCYEAKDAVVIETKLLGPPRGEKIRKEKTYPFVVIQMEYTEKPIVFDA
;
A
#
# COMPACT_ATOMS: atom_id res chain seq x y z
N MET A 1 -23.98 55.51 31.37
CA MET A 1 -22.54 55.59 30.99
C MET A 1 -21.68 54.50 31.61
N TYR A 2 -22.22 53.67 32.48
CA TYR A 2 -21.48 52.64 33.19
C TYR A 2 -21.53 51.24 32.49
N ASP A 3 -22.45 51.05 31.55
CA ASP A 3 -22.71 49.73 30.95
C ASP A 3 -21.84 49.37 29.74
N SER A 4 -21.18 50.34 29.12
CA SER A 4 -20.41 50.15 27.88
C SER A 4 -19.02 49.54 28.13
N LYS A 5 -18.44 49.80 29.32
CA LYS A 5 -17.08 49.26 29.65
C LYS A 5 -17.07 47.82 30.16
N GLU A 6 -18.18 47.39 30.76
CA GLU A 6 -18.32 46.02 31.27
C GLU A 6 -18.58 45.02 30.15
N LYS A 7 -19.39 45.39 29.13
CA LYS A 7 -19.61 44.59 27.94
C LYS A 7 -18.33 44.38 27.09
N GLN A 8 -17.49 45.40 27.01
CA GLN A 8 -16.20 45.29 26.31
C GLN A 8 -15.22 44.33 27.01
N LYS A 9 -15.18 44.32 28.34
CA LYS A 9 -14.29 43.41 29.11
C LYS A 9 -14.73 41.97 29.03
N ALA A 10 -16.05 41.68 29.01
CA ALA A 10 -16.60 40.34 28.87
C ALA A 10 -16.34 39.76 27.48
N GLY A 11 -16.48 40.54 26.41
CA GLY A 11 -16.19 40.13 25.04
C GLY A 11 -14.70 39.77 24.81
N THR A 12 -13.80 40.57 25.40
CA THR A 12 -12.35 40.32 25.29
C THR A 12 -11.90 39.08 26.05
N LYS A 13 -12.50 38.79 27.21
CA LYS A 13 -12.23 37.57 27.96
C LYS A 13 -12.76 36.30 27.24
N ALA A 14 -13.95 36.35 26.65
CA ALA A 14 -14.53 35.26 25.87
C ALA A 14 -13.70 34.98 24.59
N MET A 15 -13.26 36.04 23.90
CA MET A 15 -12.40 35.93 22.72
C MET A 15 -11.03 35.32 23.05
N ARG A 16 -10.40 35.72 24.15
CA ARG A 16 -9.15 35.15 24.65
C ARG A 16 -9.30 33.66 24.98
N ARG A 17 -10.39 33.27 25.62
CA ARG A 17 -10.70 31.83 25.91
C ARG A 17 -10.91 31.03 24.67
N MET A 18 -11.60 31.54 23.65
CA MET A 18 -11.76 30.88 22.34
C MET A 18 -10.44 30.75 21.60
N VAL A 19 -9.61 31.78 21.57
CA VAL A 19 -8.30 31.74 20.90
C VAL A 19 -7.37 30.73 21.58
N VAL A 20 -7.36 30.68 22.92
CA VAL A 20 -6.57 29.68 23.67
C VAL A 20 -7.08 28.27 23.45
N ALA A 21 -8.40 28.06 23.35
CA ALA A 21 -8.99 26.75 23.05
C ALA A 21 -8.67 26.27 21.63
N VAL A 22 -8.70 27.17 20.64
CA VAL A 22 -8.35 26.87 19.25
C VAL A 22 -6.85 26.56 19.10
N LEU A 23 -5.99 27.31 19.80
CA LEU A 23 -4.54 27.04 19.82
C LEU A 23 -4.21 25.71 20.52
N ALA A 24 -4.91 25.36 21.61
CA ALA A 24 -4.73 24.07 22.28
C ALA A 24 -5.19 22.89 21.40
N PHE A 25 -6.27 23.08 20.63
CA PHE A 25 -6.75 22.06 19.71
C PHE A 25 -5.81 21.85 18.50
N ALA A 26 -5.17 22.92 18.02
CA ALA A 26 -4.21 22.84 16.91
C ALA A 26 -2.91 22.08 17.29
N ILE A 27 -2.54 22.08 18.57
CA ILE A 27 -1.33 21.39 19.06
C ILE A 27 -1.55 19.87 19.14
N VAL A 28 -2.79 19.41 19.35
CA VAL A 28 -3.12 17.98 19.44
C VAL A 28 -3.06 17.28 18.06
N LEU A 29 -3.21 18.03 16.97
CA LEU A 29 -3.15 17.49 15.60
C LEU A 29 -1.73 17.27 15.06
N SER A 30 -0.70 17.77 15.75
CA SER A 30 0.70 17.63 15.29
C SER A 30 1.41 16.38 15.81
N ALA A 31 0.75 15.50 16.54
CA ALA A 31 1.33 14.27 17.04
C ALA A 31 1.06 13.05 16.13
N CYS A 32 0.95 13.25 14.82
CA CYS A 32 1.14 12.14 13.87
C CYS A 32 2.64 11.85 13.79
N SER A 33 3.15 11.16 14.79
CA SER A 33 4.44 10.50 14.72
C SER A 33 4.39 9.46 13.62
N VAL A 34 4.85 9.81 12.42
CA VAL A 34 5.06 8.84 11.34
C VAL A 34 6.18 7.93 11.81
N LYS A 35 5.79 6.80 12.42
CA LYS A 35 6.74 5.76 12.80
C LYS A 35 7.31 5.18 11.50
N LYS A 36 8.56 5.48 11.20
CA LYS A 36 9.25 4.90 10.05
C LYS A 36 9.33 3.39 10.27
N MET A 37 8.79 2.64 9.31
CA MET A 37 8.84 1.19 9.33
C MET A 37 10.27 0.72 9.09
N ASP A 38 10.76 -0.20 9.91
CA ASP A 38 12.07 -0.82 9.74
C ASP A 38 11.94 -1.95 8.73
N THR A 39 12.56 -1.77 7.57
CA THR A 39 12.55 -2.73 6.44
C THR A 39 13.90 -3.41 6.23
N ASP A 40 14.83 -3.28 7.17
CA ASP A 40 16.11 -3.98 7.10
C ASP A 40 15.89 -5.50 7.16
N LYS A 41 16.50 -6.21 6.21
CA LYS A 41 16.34 -7.64 6.03
C LYS A 41 16.87 -8.42 7.23
N ILE A 42 16.01 -9.25 7.82
CA ILE A 42 16.37 -10.22 8.87
C ILE A 42 16.64 -11.59 8.25
N GLN A 43 15.68 -12.10 7.46
CA GLN A 43 15.78 -13.43 6.84
C GLN A 43 14.94 -13.51 5.57
N ASN A 44 15.29 -14.46 4.69
CA ASN A 44 14.45 -14.76 3.53
C ASN A 44 13.16 -15.45 3.97
N VAL A 45 12.07 -15.16 3.26
CA VAL A 45 10.79 -15.85 3.39
C VAL A 45 10.61 -16.79 2.19
N GLU A 46 10.28 -18.04 2.47
CA GLU A 46 9.91 -18.99 1.41
C GLU A 46 8.58 -18.63 0.79
N PHE A 47 8.54 -18.60 -0.53
CA PHE A 47 7.36 -18.35 -1.31
C PHE A 47 7.32 -19.19 -2.58
N SER A 48 6.16 -19.33 -3.14
CA SER A 48 5.97 -19.92 -4.48
C SER A 48 5.14 -18.99 -5.36
N VAL A 49 5.47 -18.95 -6.64
CA VAL A 49 4.65 -18.25 -7.65
C VAL A 49 3.45 -19.14 -7.96
N VAL A 50 2.26 -18.56 -7.86
CA VAL A 50 0.99 -19.26 -8.06
C VAL A 50 0.60 -19.18 -9.53
N LYS A 51 0.27 -20.31 -10.13
CA LYS A 51 -0.25 -20.36 -11.50
C LYS A 51 -1.66 -19.78 -11.54
N THR A 52 -2.05 -19.24 -12.68
CA THR A 52 -3.35 -18.57 -12.84
C THR A 52 -4.52 -19.50 -12.48
N GLU A 53 -4.45 -20.77 -12.85
CA GLU A 53 -5.46 -21.78 -12.54
C GLU A 53 -5.52 -22.22 -11.06
N GLU A 54 -4.51 -21.88 -10.28
CA GLU A 54 -4.41 -22.23 -8.85
C GLU A 54 -4.75 -21.03 -7.93
N ILE A 55 -5.09 -19.87 -8.51
CA ILE A 55 -5.49 -18.69 -7.75
C ILE A 55 -6.88 -18.94 -7.13
N PRO A 56 -7.07 -18.67 -5.82
CA PRO A 56 -8.39 -18.74 -5.19
C PRO A 56 -9.44 -17.94 -5.97
N ALA A 57 -10.66 -18.49 -6.10
CA ALA A 57 -11.69 -17.90 -6.95
C ALA A 57 -12.03 -16.45 -6.58
N GLU A 58 -12.14 -16.16 -5.29
CA GLU A 58 -12.42 -14.80 -4.80
C GLU A 58 -11.30 -13.83 -5.19
N LEU A 59 -10.05 -14.25 -5.03
CA LEU A 59 -8.89 -13.43 -5.39
C LEU A 59 -8.80 -13.24 -6.91
N ALA A 60 -9.16 -14.25 -7.70
CA ALA A 60 -9.20 -14.14 -9.16
C ALA A 60 -10.20 -13.08 -9.64
N VAL A 61 -11.36 -12.97 -8.98
CA VAL A 61 -12.35 -11.92 -9.25
C VAL A 61 -11.78 -10.53 -8.93
N GLU A 62 -11.14 -10.36 -7.77
CA GLU A 62 -10.51 -9.09 -7.40
C GLU A 62 -9.40 -8.66 -8.37
N ILE A 63 -8.62 -9.63 -8.86
CA ILE A 63 -7.57 -9.36 -9.86
C ILE A 63 -8.21 -8.92 -11.17
N GLU A 64 -9.25 -9.60 -11.64
CA GLU A 64 -9.93 -9.26 -12.90
C GLU A 64 -10.53 -7.85 -12.85
N ASP A 65 -11.16 -7.49 -11.73
CA ASP A 65 -11.77 -6.17 -11.54
C ASP A 65 -10.73 -5.05 -11.42
N GLY A 66 -9.56 -5.33 -10.85
CA GLY A 66 -8.51 -4.34 -10.57
C GLY A 66 -7.36 -4.27 -11.58
N LYS A 67 -7.24 -5.22 -12.51
CA LYS A 67 -6.03 -5.40 -13.35
C LYS A 67 -5.64 -4.23 -14.25
N GLN A 68 -6.58 -3.34 -14.56
CA GLN A 68 -6.30 -2.18 -15.41
C GLN A 68 -5.41 -1.14 -14.71
N GLN A 69 -5.39 -1.15 -13.39
CA GLN A 69 -4.60 -0.24 -12.57
C GLN A 69 -3.48 -1.00 -11.85
N GLU A 70 -2.54 -0.24 -11.31
CA GLU A 70 -1.53 -0.81 -10.42
C GLU A 70 -2.21 -1.45 -9.20
N MET A 71 -1.80 -2.67 -8.88
CA MET A 71 -2.44 -3.47 -7.84
C MET A 71 -1.41 -3.99 -6.83
N LYS A 72 -1.74 -3.82 -5.56
CA LYS A 72 -1.04 -4.38 -4.40
C LYS A 72 -2.11 -4.94 -3.48
N ARG A 73 -2.26 -6.26 -3.43
CA ARG A 73 -3.32 -6.95 -2.67
C ARG A 73 -2.75 -8.10 -1.87
N THR A 74 -3.40 -8.40 -0.76
CA THR A 74 -3.15 -9.59 0.04
C THR A 74 -4.46 -10.31 0.30
N TYR A 75 -4.42 -11.64 0.28
CA TYR A 75 -5.57 -12.50 0.52
C TYR A 75 -5.13 -13.69 1.38
N GLY A 76 -5.77 -13.88 2.53
CA GLY A 76 -5.49 -15.00 3.44
C GLY A 76 -6.49 -16.13 3.24
N ASP A 77 -6.00 -17.35 3.04
CA ASP A 77 -6.84 -18.55 2.97
C ASP A 77 -6.08 -19.76 3.53
N LYS A 78 -6.73 -20.52 4.41
CA LYS A 78 -6.25 -21.82 4.96
C LYS A 78 -4.80 -21.80 5.46
N GLY A 79 -4.43 -20.75 6.21
CA GLY A 79 -3.08 -20.60 6.75
C GLY A 79 -2.02 -20.17 5.75
N LYS A 80 -2.42 -19.79 4.54
CA LYS A 80 -1.58 -19.21 3.50
C LYS A 80 -1.93 -17.76 3.26
N LEU A 81 -0.93 -16.98 2.88
CA LEU A 81 -1.08 -15.60 2.43
C LEU A 81 -0.73 -15.54 0.95
N TYR A 82 -1.70 -15.10 0.16
CA TYR A 82 -1.51 -14.79 -1.26
C TYR A 82 -1.23 -13.31 -1.39
N VAL A 83 -0.23 -12.96 -2.16
CA VAL A 83 0.17 -11.57 -2.39
C VAL A 83 0.18 -11.31 -3.89
N VAL A 84 -0.53 -10.27 -4.30
CA VAL A 84 -0.68 -9.88 -5.72
C VAL A 84 0.06 -8.57 -5.96
N ARG A 85 0.90 -8.57 -6.98
CA ARG A 85 1.51 -7.36 -7.55
C ARG A 85 1.13 -7.25 -9.01
N GLY A 86 0.32 -6.24 -9.34
CA GLY A 86 -0.07 -5.91 -10.71
C GLY A 86 0.48 -4.55 -11.11
N TYR A 87 0.82 -4.40 -12.38
CA TYR A 87 1.42 -3.17 -12.92
C TYR A 87 0.48 -2.38 -13.85
N GLY A 88 -0.79 -2.75 -13.86
CA GLY A 88 -1.79 -2.10 -14.70
C GLY A 88 -1.67 -2.43 -16.18
N VAL A 89 -2.44 -1.75 -17.00
CA VAL A 89 -2.49 -1.98 -18.44
C VAL A 89 -1.18 -1.62 -19.14
N ARG A 90 -0.78 -2.46 -20.11
CA ARG A 90 0.29 -2.21 -21.07
C ARG A 90 -0.26 -2.33 -22.49
N ASP A 91 0.20 -1.49 -23.40
CA ASP A 91 -0.32 -1.42 -24.78
C ASP A 91 0.30 -2.45 -25.73
N VAL A 92 1.28 -3.20 -25.23
CA VAL A 92 1.97 -4.23 -26.00
C VAL A 92 2.09 -5.53 -25.18
N ALA A 93 2.19 -6.64 -25.86
CA ALA A 93 2.42 -7.95 -25.25
C ALA A 93 3.89 -8.17 -24.86
N GLY A 94 4.16 -9.17 -24.02
CA GLY A 94 5.49 -9.62 -23.65
C GLY A 94 6.04 -9.08 -22.34
N TYR A 95 5.27 -8.28 -21.60
CA TYR A 95 5.64 -7.91 -20.23
C TYR A 95 5.49 -9.08 -19.26
N GLN A 96 6.43 -9.19 -18.35
CA GLN A 96 6.43 -10.18 -17.27
C GLN A 96 6.78 -9.52 -15.94
N VAL A 97 6.27 -10.07 -14.85
CA VAL A 97 6.61 -9.64 -13.49
C VAL A 97 7.51 -10.69 -12.86
N GLU A 98 8.69 -10.27 -12.47
CA GLU A 98 9.66 -11.09 -11.73
C GLU A 98 9.61 -10.74 -10.25
N VAL A 99 9.60 -11.74 -9.38
CA VAL A 99 9.81 -11.56 -7.94
C VAL A 99 11.29 -11.75 -7.67
N THR A 100 11.96 -10.66 -7.30
CA THR A 100 13.41 -10.65 -7.10
C THR A 100 13.81 -10.87 -5.65
N GLY A 101 12.87 -10.68 -4.72
CA GLY A 101 13.08 -10.91 -3.30
C GLY A 101 11.80 -11.03 -2.51
N CYS A 102 11.86 -11.83 -1.46
CA CYS A 102 10.85 -11.90 -0.41
C CYS A 102 11.57 -12.15 0.91
N TYR A 103 11.47 -11.22 1.84
CA TYR A 103 12.18 -11.32 3.09
C TYR A 103 11.41 -10.70 4.26
N GLU A 104 11.69 -11.21 5.43
CA GLU A 104 11.18 -10.68 6.68
C GLU A 104 12.09 -9.57 7.17
N ALA A 105 11.47 -8.46 7.56
CA ALA A 105 12.04 -7.37 8.30
C ALA A 105 11.41 -7.32 9.71
N LYS A 106 11.91 -6.42 10.56
CA LYS A 106 11.39 -6.26 11.92
C LYS A 106 9.90 -5.94 11.93
N ASP A 107 9.47 -5.00 11.11
CA ASP A 107 8.11 -4.44 11.13
C ASP A 107 7.26 -4.87 9.94
N ALA A 108 7.80 -5.63 8.99
CA ALA A 108 7.12 -5.98 7.73
C ALA A 108 7.67 -7.25 7.09
N VAL A 109 6.96 -7.77 6.10
CA VAL A 109 7.51 -8.63 5.06
C VAL A 109 7.63 -7.81 3.79
N VAL A 110 8.82 -7.79 3.20
CA VAL A 110 9.12 -7.00 2.00
C VAL A 110 9.14 -7.93 0.80
N ILE A 111 8.45 -7.53 -0.26
CA ILE A 111 8.41 -8.23 -1.55
C ILE A 111 8.97 -7.30 -2.60
N GLU A 112 10.06 -7.73 -3.21
CA GLU A 112 10.72 -7.02 -4.30
C GLU A 112 10.25 -7.59 -5.64
N THR A 113 9.79 -6.72 -6.54
CA THR A 113 9.33 -7.14 -7.85
C THR A 113 9.91 -6.24 -8.93
N LYS A 114 10.04 -6.80 -10.13
CA LYS A 114 10.50 -6.09 -11.30
C LYS A 114 9.61 -6.37 -12.50
N LEU A 115 9.19 -5.31 -13.18
CA LEU A 115 8.49 -5.44 -14.46
C LEU A 115 9.53 -5.56 -15.58
N LEU A 116 9.52 -6.69 -16.27
CA LEU A 116 10.35 -6.94 -17.44
C LEU A 116 9.56 -6.62 -18.70
N GLY A 117 10.14 -5.84 -19.58
CA GLY A 117 9.58 -5.54 -20.90
C GLY A 117 9.70 -6.70 -21.88
N PRO A 118 9.10 -6.56 -23.07
CA PRO A 118 9.23 -7.56 -24.13
C PRO A 118 10.71 -7.85 -24.46
N PRO A 119 11.06 -9.12 -24.77
CA PRO A 119 12.41 -9.49 -25.17
C PRO A 119 12.89 -8.69 -26.39
N ARG A 120 14.17 -8.33 -26.38
CA ARG A 120 14.77 -7.60 -27.51
C ARG A 120 14.85 -8.53 -28.72
N GLY A 121 14.53 -7.97 -29.91
CA GLY A 121 14.62 -8.68 -31.18
C GLY A 121 13.39 -9.50 -31.57
N GLU A 122 12.38 -9.59 -30.71
CA GLU A 122 11.08 -10.16 -31.03
C GLU A 122 10.13 -9.14 -31.65
N LYS A 123 9.23 -9.60 -32.52
CA LYS A 123 8.20 -8.74 -33.08
C LYS A 123 7.19 -8.39 -31.98
N ILE A 124 7.18 -7.12 -31.58
CA ILE A 124 6.26 -6.62 -30.54
C ILE A 124 4.83 -6.62 -31.11
N ARG A 125 3.92 -7.33 -30.46
CA ARG A 125 2.49 -7.32 -30.78
C ARG A 125 1.81 -6.16 -30.02
N LYS A 126 1.05 -5.35 -30.76
CA LYS A 126 0.18 -4.32 -30.18
C LYS A 126 -1.09 -4.99 -29.64
N GLU A 127 -1.02 -5.35 -28.39
CA GLU A 127 -2.09 -6.06 -27.67
C GLU A 127 -2.07 -5.59 -26.22
N LYS A 128 -3.22 -5.14 -25.71
CA LYS A 128 -3.33 -4.76 -24.29
C LYS A 128 -3.14 -5.97 -23.41
N THR A 129 -2.22 -5.83 -22.46
CA THR A 129 -1.92 -6.85 -21.45
C THR A 129 -1.91 -6.25 -20.05
N TYR A 130 -2.04 -7.09 -19.06
CA TYR A 130 -2.18 -6.72 -17.66
C TYR A 130 -1.21 -7.55 -16.82
N PRO A 131 0.09 -7.22 -16.84
CA PRO A 131 1.10 -8.03 -16.17
C PRO A 131 0.91 -7.99 -14.65
N PHE A 132 0.82 -9.16 -14.05
CA PHE A 132 0.75 -9.34 -12.61
C PHE A 132 1.43 -10.64 -12.20
N VAL A 133 1.74 -10.75 -10.92
CA VAL A 133 2.20 -11.96 -10.28
C VAL A 133 1.43 -12.20 -9.00
N VAL A 134 1.15 -13.46 -8.70
CA VAL A 134 0.62 -13.90 -7.42
C VAL A 134 1.66 -14.81 -6.79
N ILE A 135 2.03 -14.55 -5.56
CA ILE A 135 2.86 -15.43 -4.75
C ILE A 135 2.06 -15.94 -3.55
N GLN A 136 2.44 -17.11 -3.08
CA GLN A 136 1.89 -17.74 -1.89
C GLN A 136 3.02 -17.96 -0.88
N MET A 137 2.77 -17.63 0.39
CA MET A 137 3.66 -17.87 1.51
C MET A 137 2.86 -18.33 2.74
N GLU A 138 3.56 -18.70 3.80
CA GLU A 138 2.92 -18.92 5.09
C GLU A 138 2.25 -17.63 5.59
N TYR A 139 1.09 -17.77 6.24
CA TYR A 139 0.35 -16.63 6.76
C TYR A 139 1.20 -15.85 7.77
N THR A 140 1.14 -14.53 7.69
CA THR A 140 1.75 -13.61 8.64
C THR A 140 0.82 -12.45 8.93
N GLU A 141 0.85 -11.94 10.14
CA GLU A 141 0.14 -10.70 10.51
C GLU A 141 0.98 -9.44 10.22
N LYS A 142 2.26 -9.63 9.89
CA LYS A 142 3.10 -8.49 9.50
C LYS A 142 2.58 -7.85 8.22
N PRO A 143 2.58 -6.52 8.12
CA PRO A 143 2.21 -5.83 6.89
C PRO A 143 3.13 -6.21 5.75
N ILE A 144 2.56 -6.29 4.55
CA ILE A 144 3.32 -6.53 3.31
C ILE A 144 3.71 -5.19 2.70
N VAL A 145 5.00 -5.02 2.47
CA VAL A 145 5.58 -3.86 1.80
C VAL A 145 6.13 -4.29 0.46
N PHE A 146 5.81 -3.53 -0.57
CA PHE A 146 6.33 -3.76 -1.92
C PHE A 146 7.44 -2.76 -2.21
N ASP A 147 8.61 -3.29 -2.51
CA ASP A 147 9.72 -2.54 -3.06
C ASP A 147 9.84 -2.84 -4.57
N ALA A 148 10.09 -1.79 -5.35
CA ALA A 148 10.10 -1.86 -6.82
C ALA A 148 11.39 -1.26 -7.38
#